data_19bc76475501e99e1c3426df7aacfd92
#
_entry.id   19bc76475501e99e1c3426df7aacfd92
#
_cell.length_a   1.000
_cell.length_b   1.000
_cell.length_c   1.000
_cell.angle_alpha   90.00
_cell.angle_beta   90.00
_cell.angle_gamma   90.00
#
_symmetry.space_group_name_H-M   'P 1'
#
loop_
_entity.id
_entity.type
_entity.pdbx_description
1 polymer ?
#
loop_
_entity_poly.entity_id
_entity_poly.type
_entity_poly.pdbx_seq_one_letter_code
_entity_poly.pdbx_strand_id
1 'polypeptide(L)'
;ALGEDRKVLLDEEHRWFTVTRARDLEEANPDILDYDAITGCRMDIDESKTELMRENADGKEVSYVPPRYEYSYDFEIVISVRHPYFDEMRFRLNGSSVDFEPSAMLRPKSFNAGRPDPESCAEYRKYRQMGDEICLCLEEARRGSAAEDAVPGEAPAVLQTEAAPSSGPWTCSACGGANSRGGFCEYCGSPRQ
;
A
#
# COMPACT_ATOMS: atom_id res chain seq x y z
N ALA A 1 -13.21 -3.08 13.67
CA ALA A 1 -12.66 -1.72 13.82
C ALA A 1 -11.14 -1.80 13.84
N LEU A 2 -10.48 -1.10 12.94
CA LEU A 2 -9.04 -1.05 12.78
C LEU A 2 -8.55 0.39 13.03
N GLY A 3 -7.42 0.57 13.72
CA GLY A 3 -6.87 1.87 14.09
C GLY A 3 -7.00 2.22 15.56
N GLU A 4 -6.29 3.25 16.00
CA GLU A 4 -6.29 3.73 17.41
C GLU A 4 -7.10 5.01 17.60
N ASP A 5 -6.57 6.15 17.14
CA ASP A 5 -7.24 7.46 17.28
C ASP A 5 -8.35 7.60 16.22
N ARG A 6 -8.01 7.37 14.96
CA ARG A 6 -9.01 7.19 13.91
C ARG A 6 -9.17 5.70 13.63
N LYS A 7 -10.40 5.29 13.42
CA LYS A 7 -10.79 3.91 13.18
C LYS A 7 -11.43 3.79 11.82
N VAL A 8 -11.05 2.75 11.11
CA VAL A 8 -11.77 2.27 9.94
C VAL A 8 -12.76 1.21 10.45
N LEU A 9 -14.03 1.46 10.22
CA LEU A 9 -15.11 0.54 10.53
C LEU A 9 -15.61 -0.04 9.22
N LEU A 10 -15.76 -1.35 9.19
CA LEU A 10 -16.25 -2.11 8.05
C LEU A 10 -17.55 -2.79 8.45
N ASP A 11 -18.57 -2.68 7.62
CA ASP A 11 -19.84 -3.38 7.71
C ASP A 11 -19.96 -4.30 6.49
N GLU A 12 -19.75 -5.60 6.73
CA GLU A 12 -19.76 -6.61 5.67
C GLU A 12 -21.17 -6.92 5.18
N GLU A 13 -22.18 -6.75 6.05
CA GLU A 13 -23.58 -7.04 5.71
C GLU A 13 -24.13 -6.01 4.71
N HIS A 14 -23.84 -4.72 4.95
CA HIS A 14 -24.30 -3.64 4.08
C HIS A 14 -23.26 -3.21 3.05
N ARG A 15 -22.04 -3.76 3.14
CA ARG A 15 -20.89 -3.41 2.28
C ARG A 15 -20.50 -1.94 2.36
N TRP A 16 -20.47 -1.42 3.59
CA TRP A 16 -20.16 -0.04 3.91
C TRP A 16 -18.90 0.10 4.73
N PHE A 17 -18.24 1.23 4.58
CA PHE A 17 -17.17 1.61 5.48
C PHE A 17 -17.25 3.07 5.88
N THR A 18 -16.61 3.37 7.00
CA THR A 18 -16.42 4.76 7.45
C THR A 18 -15.09 4.91 8.17
N VAL A 19 -14.57 6.14 8.18
CA VAL A 19 -13.38 6.54 8.93
C VAL A 19 -13.77 7.57 9.96
N THR A 20 -13.66 7.23 11.24
CA THR A 20 -14.14 8.09 12.31
C THR A 20 -13.23 8.07 13.54
N ARG A 21 -13.27 9.14 14.34
CA ARG A 21 -12.74 9.22 15.71
C ARG A 21 -13.80 8.98 16.77
N ALA A 22 -15.05 9.01 16.36
CA ALA A 22 -16.16 8.94 17.28
C ALA A 22 -16.22 7.61 18.01
N ARG A 23 -16.63 7.64 19.26
CA ARG A 23 -16.99 6.47 20.04
C ARG A 23 -18.46 6.13 19.87
N ASP A 24 -19.27 7.17 19.72
CA ASP A 24 -20.69 7.09 19.46
C ASP A 24 -20.95 7.48 18.00
N LEU A 25 -21.40 6.53 17.21
CA LEU A 25 -21.64 6.69 15.79
C LEU A 25 -22.97 7.40 15.50
N GLU A 26 -23.96 7.23 16.39
CA GLU A 26 -25.29 7.85 16.23
C GLU A 26 -25.20 9.36 16.43
N GLU A 27 -24.45 9.80 17.46
CA GLU A 27 -24.23 11.21 17.73
C GLU A 27 -23.33 11.86 16.65
N ALA A 28 -22.28 11.16 16.25
CA ALA A 28 -21.29 11.69 15.31
C ALA A 28 -21.76 11.72 13.86
N ASN A 29 -22.70 10.83 13.51
CA ASN A 29 -23.22 10.66 12.15
C ASN A 29 -22.12 10.77 11.06
N PRO A 30 -21.09 9.88 11.10
CA PRO A 30 -19.98 9.95 10.16
C PRO A 30 -20.42 9.63 8.75
N ASP A 31 -19.70 10.14 7.75
CA ASP A 31 -19.92 9.79 6.35
C ASP A 31 -19.69 8.29 6.15
N ILE A 32 -20.66 7.64 5.53
CA ILE A 32 -20.62 6.23 5.19
C ILE A 32 -20.44 6.10 3.68
N LEU A 33 -19.53 5.26 3.26
CA LEU A 33 -19.20 5.01 1.87
C LEU A 33 -19.36 3.52 1.54
N ASP A 34 -19.81 3.24 0.32
CA ASP A 34 -19.88 1.87 -0.20
C ASP A 34 -18.47 1.32 -0.47
N TYR A 35 -18.29 0.00 -0.36
CA TYR A 35 -17.04 -0.66 -0.72
C TYR A 35 -16.67 -0.44 -2.20
N ASP A 36 -17.66 -0.29 -3.08
CA ASP A 36 -17.47 -0.03 -4.51
C ASP A 36 -16.85 1.36 -4.79
N ALA A 37 -16.96 2.25 -3.82
CA ALA A 37 -16.29 3.54 -3.90
C ALA A 37 -14.76 3.42 -3.72
N ILE A 38 -14.26 2.36 -3.07
CA ILE A 38 -12.83 2.17 -2.83
C ILE A 38 -12.12 1.87 -4.15
N THR A 39 -11.15 2.69 -4.52
CA THR A 39 -10.29 2.47 -5.70
C THR A 39 -8.90 1.97 -5.31
N GLY A 40 -8.46 2.23 -4.09
CA GLY A 40 -7.19 1.74 -3.56
C GLY A 40 -6.95 2.16 -2.12
N CYS A 41 -5.97 1.54 -1.48
CA CYS A 41 -5.45 1.94 -0.18
C CYS A 41 -3.93 1.85 -0.19
N ARG A 42 -3.27 2.82 0.44
CA ARG A 42 -1.83 2.78 0.68
C ARG A 42 -1.51 3.38 2.03
N MET A 43 -0.37 3.00 2.57
CA MET A 43 0.21 3.62 3.74
C MET A 43 1.43 4.45 3.31
N ASP A 44 1.41 5.73 3.64
CA ASP A 44 2.54 6.63 3.50
C ASP A 44 3.26 6.75 4.85
N ILE A 45 4.59 6.67 4.85
CA ILE A 45 5.42 6.79 6.06
C ILE A 45 6.34 7.96 5.86
N ASP A 46 6.09 9.03 6.62
CA ASP A 46 6.93 10.21 6.63
C ASP A 46 8.04 10.05 7.66
N GLU A 47 9.28 10.22 7.23
CA GLU A 47 10.46 10.19 8.08
C GLU A 47 11.03 11.58 8.23
N SER A 48 11.24 12.02 9.45
CA SER A 48 12.06 13.17 9.79
C SER A 48 13.32 12.75 10.52
N LYS A 49 14.39 13.51 10.35
CA LYS A 49 15.70 13.27 10.95
C LYS A 49 16.21 14.53 11.59
N THR A 50 16.47 14.46 12.89
CA THR A 50 16.98 15.59 13.68
C THR A 50 18.35 15.24 14.26
N GLU A 51 19.33 16.14 14.14
CA GLU A 51 20.62 15.96 14.76
C GLU A 51 20.53 16.25 16.27
N LEU A 52 20.99 15.30 17.08
CA LEU A 52 21.07 15.47 18.52
C LEU A 52 22.28 16.34 18.87
N MET A 53 22.02 17.40 19.60
CA MET A 53 23.04 18.30 20.13
C MET A 53 23.30 18.03 21.62
N ARG A 54 24.46 18.39 22.08
CA ARG A 54 24.82 18.37 23.50
C ARG A 54 25.32 19.72 23.94
N GLU A 55 25.09 20.07 25.17
CA GLU A 55 25.66 21.26 25.79
C GLU A 55 27.13 20.99 26.19
N ASN A 56 28.05 21.91 25.83
CA ASN A 56 29.43 21.88 26.24
C ASN A 56 29.61 22.57 27.62
N ALA A 57 30.85 22.60 28.13
CA ALA A 57 31.16 23.22 29.41
C ALA A 57 30.89 24.75 29.44
N ASP A 58 30.77 25.38 28.27
CA ASP A 58 30.52 26.82 28.14
C ASP A 58 29.04 27.14 27.94
N GLY A 59 28.15 26.14 28.04
CA GLY A 59 26.70 26.29 27.85
C GLY A 59 26.29 26.45 26.39
N LYS A 60 27.14 26.03 25.43
CA LYS A 60 26.82 26.07 23.98
C LYS A 60 26.43 24.70 23.46
N GLU A 61 25.42 24.68 22.61
CA GLU A 61 25.05 23.47 21.89
C GLU A 61 26.12 23.11 20.85
N VAL A 62 26.58 21.87 20.89
CA VAL A 62 27.57 21.31 19.97
C VAL A 62 27.17 19.91 19.53
N SER A 63 27.52 19.54 18.31
CA SER A 63 27.31 18.20 17.79
C SER A 63 28.08 17.14 18.59
N TYR A 64 27.53 15.93 18.62
CA TYR A 64 28.31 14.76 19.03
C TYR A 64 29.39 14.42 18.00
N VAL A 65 30.45 13.77 18.44
CA VAL A 65 31.49 13.24 17.54
C VAL A 65 31.61 11.74 17.78
N PRO A 66 31.19 10.91 16.83
CA PRO A 66 30.48 11.23 15.56
C PRO A 66 29.05 11.79 15.82
N PRO A 67 28.43 12.48 14.84
CA PRO A 67 27.09 13.02 14.96
C PRO A 67 26.05 11.92 15.29
N ARG A 68 25.07 12.27 16.10
CA ARG A 68 23.95 11.40 16.46
C ARG A 68 22.66 12.00 15.92
N TYR A 69 21.74 11.13 15.58
CA TYR A 69 20.46 11.53 15.00
C TYR A 69 19.33 10.80 15.68
N GLU A 70 18.23 11.50 15.88
CA GLU A 70 16.92 10.98 16.19
C GLU A 70 16.10 10.92 14.90
N TYR A 71 15.32 9.88 14.75
CA TYR A 71 14.41 9.68 13.63
C TYR A 71 12.98 9.66 14.17
N SER A 72 12.09 10.41 13.53
CA SER A 72 10.67 10.42 13.87
C SER A 72 9.87 9.97 12.67
N TYR A 73 8.90 9.10 12.91
CA TYR A 73 8.06 8.49 11.87
C TYR A 73 6.60 8.82 12.10
N ASP A 74 5.92 9.25 11.04
CA ASP A 74 4.49 9.45 10.99
C ASP A 74 3.89 8.51 9.95
N PHE A 75 2.82 7.82 10.34
CA PHE A 75 2.14 6.84 9.52
C PHE A 75 0.80 7.40 9.09
N GLU A 76 0.59 7.56 7.80
CA GLU A 76 -0.64 8.06 7.21
C GLU A 76 -1.28 7.01 6.32
N ILE A 77 -2.58 6.76 6.50
CA ILE A 77 -3.37 5.95 5.58
C ILE A 77 -4.03 6.86 4.56
N VAL A 78 -3.91 6.47 3.31
CA VAL A 78 -4.54 7.14 2.17
C VAL A 78 -5.46 6.14 1.49
N ILE A 79 -6.76 6.37 1.61
CA ILE A 79 -7.79 5.59 0.94
C ILE A 79 -8.23 6.38 -0.29
N SER A 80 -7.98 5.84 -1.46
CA SER A 80 -8.48 6.42 -2.71
C SER A 80 -9.91 5.96 -2.95
N VAL A 81 -10.80 6.89 -3.24
CA VAL A 81 -12.22 6.63 -3.40
C VAL A 81 -12.76 7.30 -4.67
N ARG A 82 -13.84 6.73 -5.22
CA ARG A 82 -14.63 7.35 -6.27
C ARG A 82 -15.83 8.05 -5.63
N HIS A 83 -15.70 9.36 -5.38
CA HIS A 83 -16.77 10.16 -4.80
C HIS A 83 -16.88 11.51 -5.52
N PRO A 84 -18.11 12.09 -5.69
CA PRO A 84 -18.28 13.34 -6.46
C PRO A 84 -17.58 14.57 -5.89
N TYR A 85 -17.22 14.57 -4.61
CA TYR A 85 -16.64 15.73 -3.92
C TYR A 85 -15.19 15.57 -3.47
N PHE A 86 -14.66 14.34 -3.43
CA PHE A 86 -13.29 14.04 -3.06
C PHE A 86 -12.83 12.70 -3.66
N ASP A 87 -11.55 12.55 -3.84
CA ASP A 87 -10.90 11.38 -4.43
C ASP A 87 -10.00 10.60 -3.44
N GLU A 88 -9.65 11.24 -2.32
CA GLU A 88 -8.84 10.62 -1.29
C GLU A 88 -9.32 10.99 0.12
N MET A 89 -9.23 10.01 1.01
CA MET A 89 -9.39 10.19 2.46
C MET A 89 -8.05 9.93 3.12
N ARG A 90 -7.52 10.92 3.87
CA ARG A 90 -6.22 10.81 4.53
C ARG A 90 -6.38 10.90 6.03
N PHE A 91 -5.68 10.04 6.75
CA PHE A 91 -5.63 10.15 8.20
C PHE A 91 -4.37 9.50 8.77
N ARG A 92 -3.90 10.11 9.85
CA ARG A 92 -2.73 9.65 10.59
C ARG A 92 -3.12 8.50 11.52
N LEU A 93 -2.30 7.44 11.58
CA LEU A 93 -2.51 6.29 12.46
C LEU A 93 -2.00 6.55 13.88
N ASN A 94 -0.82 7.13 13.99
CA ASN A 94 -0.17 7.40 15.27
C ASN A 94 -0.63 8.74 15.84
N GLY A 95 -0.94 8.78 17.13
CA GLY A 95 -1.33 10.02 17.82
C GLY A 95 -0.18 11.00 18.04
N SER A 96 1.05 10.48 18.21
CA SER A 96 2.31 11.21 18.26
C SER A 96 3.31 10.53 17.33
N SER A 97 4.32 11.25 16.86
CA SER A 97 5.40 10.66 16.06
C SER A 97 6.08 9.53 16.83
N VAL A 98 6.49 8.50 16.11
CA VAL A 98 7.27 7.40 16.68
C VAL A 98 8.74 7.78 16.61
N ASP A 99 9.28 8.14 17.76
CA ASP A 99 10.67 8.57 17.87
C ASP A 99 11.58 7.35 18.06
N PHE A 100 12.65 7.33 17.29
CA PHE A 100 13.64 6.27 17.31
C PHE A 100 15.06 6.86 17.39
N GLU A 101 15.66 6.75 18.54
CA GLU A 101 17.09 7.00 18.73
C GLU A 101 17.84 5.67 18.62
N PRO A 102 18.73 5.49 17.63
CA PRO A 102 19.55 4.30 17.56
C PRO A 102 20.40 4.18 18.82
N SER A 103 20.09 3.19 19.63
CA SER A 103 20.78 2.98 20.90
C SER A 103 22.30 2.96 20.72
N ALA A 104 23.00 3.72 21.55
CA ALA A 104 24.46 3.76 21.59
C ALA A 104 25.11 2.38 21.91
N MET A 105 24.29 1.40 22.33
CA MET A 105 24.73 0.02 22.60
C MET A 105 24.91 -0.82 21.32
N LEU A 106 24.25 -0.47 20.24
CA LEU A 106 24.43 -1.11 18.94
C LEU A 106 25.47 -0.36 18.10
N ARG A 107 26.60 0.01 18.69
CA ARG A 107 27.73 0.53 17.92
C ARG A 107 28.25 -0.60 17.04
N PRO A 108 28.01 -0.62 15.73
CA PRO A 108 28.79 -1.50 14.86
C PRO A 108 30.24 -1.08 15.00
N LYS A 109 31.13 -2.03 15.22
CA LYS A 109 32.59 -1.83 15.21
C LYS A 109 33.12 -1.43 13.83
N SER A 110 32.22 -1.15 12.89
CA SER A 110 32.52 -0.76 11.51
C SER A 110 32.20 0.72 11.31
N PHE A 111 33.11 1.44 10.68
CA PHE A 111 33.01 2.86 10.29
C PHE A 111 31.88 3.15 9.29
N ASN A 112 31.25 2.11 8.74
CA ASN A 112 30.10 2.17 7.85
C ASN A 112 28.83 1.77 8.61
N ALA A 113 28.54 2.44 9.74
CA ALA A 113 27.24 2.34 10.37
C ALA A 113 26.18 2.91 9.39
N GLY A 114 25.56 2.03 8.61
CA GLY A 114 24.42 2.35 7.78
C GLY A 114 23.29 2.96 8.61
N ARG A 115 22.32 3.54 7.96
CA ARG A 115 21.07 3.99 8.56
C ARG A 115 20.52 2.88 9.47
N PRO A 116 20.14 3.19 10.70
CA PRO A 116 19.55 2.19 11.59
C PRO A 116 18.24 1.68 10.96
N ASP A 117 17.99 0.39 11.14
CA ASP A 117 16.77 -0.23 10.64
C ASP A 117 15.59 0.17 11.55
N PRO A 118 14.59 0.93 11.04
CA PRO A 118 13.44 1.35 11.82
C PRO A 118 12.59 0.14 12.28
N GLU A 119 12.65 -0.98 11.56
CA GLU A 119 11.99 -2.24 11.96
C GLU A 119 12.53 -2.82 13.28
N SER A 120 13.66 -2.35 13.77
CA SER A 120 14.16 -2.70 15.12
C SER A 120 13.31 -2.05 16.23
N CYS A 121 12.58 -0.96 15.95
CA CYS A 121 11.66 -0.31 16.87
C CYS A 121 10.32 -1.06 16.94
N ALA A 122 9.90 -1.45 18.16
CA ALA A 122 8.65 -2.20 18.34
C ALA A 122 7.42 -1.36 17.98
N GLU A 123 7.45 -0.06 18.27
CA GLU A 123 6.36 0.87 18.01
C GLU A 123 6.22 1.13 16.49
N TYR A 124 7.33 1.28 15.79
CA TYR A 124 7.34 1.37 14.33
C TYR A 124 6.69 0.13 13.70
N ARG A 125 7.09 -1.09 14.11
CA ARG A 125 6.48 -2.32 13.60
C ARG A 125 4.98 -2.41 13.88
N LYS A 126 4.54 -1.96 15.07
CA LYS A 126 3.13 -1.94 15.44
C LYS A 126 2.29 -1.11 14.47
N TYR A 127 2.70 0.13 14.19
CA TYR A 127 1.95 1.00 13.29
C TYR A 127 2.05 0.55 11.83
N ARG A 128 3.20 0.03 11.43
CA ARG A 128 3.35 -0.57 10.11
C ARG A 128 2.41 -1.75 9.91
N GLN A 129 2.39 -2.69 10.83
CA GLN A 129 1.49 -3.84 10.76
C GLN A 129 0.01 -3.41 10.77
N MET A 130 -0.35 -2.43 11.60
CA MET A 130 -1.71 -1.89 11.64
C MET A 130 -2.11 -1.26 10.31
N GLY A 131 -1.23 -0.50 9.69
CA GLY A 131 -1.49 0.11 8.38
C GLY A 131 -1.63 -0.92 7.26
N ASP A 132 -0.75 -1.92 7.24
CA ASP A 132 -0.82 -3.03 6.29
C ASP A 132 -2.14 -3.81 6.45
N GLU A 133 -2.58 -4.06 7.68
CA GLU A 133 -3.86 -4.73 7.99
C GLU A 133 -5.06 -3.91 7.50
N ILE A 134 -5.07 -2.59 7.73
CA ILE A 134 -6.13 -1.70 7.23
C ILE A 134 -6.21 -1.76 5.71
N CYS A 135 -5.07 -1.62 5.02
CA CYS A 135 -5.05 -1.64 3.57
C CYS A 135 -5.49 -3.01 3.02
N LEU A 136 -5.07 -4.10 3.65
CA LEU A 136 -5.48 -5.45 3.26
C LEU A 136 -6.99 -5.64 3.38
N CYS A 137 -7.58 -5.27 4.52
CA CYS A 137 -9.02 -5.39 4.76
C CYS A 137 -9.84 -4.55 3.76
N LEU A 138 -9.40 -3.32 3.45
CA LEU A 138 -10.07 -2.47 2.47
C LEU A 138 -9.95 -3.02 1.04
N GLU A 139 -8.82 -3.61 0.68
CA GLU A 139 -8.66 -4.27 -0.61
C GLU A 139 -9.51 -5.53 -0.73
N GLU A 140 -9.64 -6.31 0.32
CA GLU A 140 -10.53 -7.49 0.38
C GLU A 140 -12.00 -7.07 0.26
N ALA A 141 -12.43 -6.04 0.99
CA ALA A 141 -13.75 -5.47 0.89
C ALA A 141 -14.09 -5.05 -0.55
N ARG A 142 -13.16 -4.35 -1.21
CA ARG A 142 -13.29 -3.95 -2.62
C ARG A 142 -13.41 -5.13 -3.58
N ARG A 143 -12.62 -6.21 -3.35
CA ARG A 143 -12.64 -7.41 -4.23
C ARG A 143 -13.92 -8.20 -4.05
N GLY A 144 -14.43 -8.33 -2.83
CA GLY A 144 -15.71 -8.95 -2.54
C GLY A 144 -16.85 -8.25 -3.29
N SER A 145 -16.83 -6.93 -3.35
CA SER A 145 -17.73 -6.11 -4.14
C SER A 145 -17.74 -6.48 -5.62
N ALA A 146 -16.57 -6.52 -6.23
CA ALA A 146 -16.43 -6.79 -7.67
C ALA A 146 -16.85 -8.22 -8.07
N ALA A 147 -16.85 -9.16 -7.13
CA ALA A 147 -17.23 -10.55 -7.40
C ALA A 147 -18.76 -10.76 -7.39
N GLU A 148 -19.50 -9.95 -6.63
CA GLU A 148 -20.97 -10.07 -6.54
C GLU A 148 -21.71 -9.31 -7.65
N ASP A 149 -21.12 -8.26 -8.23
CA ASP A 149 -21.63 -7.59 -9.41
C ASP A 149 -21.55 -8.44 -10.71
N ALA A 150 -20.80 -9.54 -10.66
CA ALA A 150 -20.87 -10.56 -11.69
C ALA A 150 -22.10 -11.45 -11.49
N VAL A 151 -23.31 -10.88 -11.64
CA VAL A 151 -24.56 -11.65 -11.76
C VAL A 151 -24.36 -12.66 -12.90
N PRO A 152 -24.58 -13.97 -12.65
CA PRO A 152 -24.64 -14.93 -13.75
C PRO A 152 -25.97 -14.72 -14.48
N GLY A 153 -26.04 -13.65 -15.23
CA GLY A 153 -27.16 -13.26 -16.05
C GLY A 153 -26.72 -13.13 -17.49
N GLU A 154 -27.06 -14.17 -18.25
CA GLU A 154 -27.08 -14.21 -19.70
C GLU A 154 -25.69 -14.11 -20.36
N ALA A 155 -25.11 -15.28 -20.59
CA ALA A 155 -24.02 -15.46 -21.52
C ALA A 155 -24.33 -14.73 -22.84
N PRO A 156 -23.55 -13.73 -23.24
CA PRO A 156 -23.58 -13.32 -24.61
C PRO A 156 -23.10 -14.52 -25.43
N ALA A 157 -23.93 -14.86 -26.41
CA ALA A 157 -23.68 -15.96 -27.31
C ALA A 157 -22.21 -15.98 -27.74
N VAL A 158 -21.59 -17.10 -27.49
CA VAL A 158 -20.24 -17.45 -27.83
C VAL A 158 -20.02 -17.17 -29.31
N LEU A 159 -19.31 -16.11 -29.64
CA LEU A 159 -18.46 -16.14 -30.80
C LEU A 159 -17.24 -16.96 -30.40
N GLN A 160 -17.35 -18.24 -30.59
CA GLN A 160 -16.22 -19.17 -30.58
C GLN A 160 -15.25 -18.70 -31.66
N THR A 161 -14.20 -18.03 -31.23
CA THR A 161 -12.95 -18.05 -31.98
C THR A 161 -11.99 -18.90 -31.17
N GLU A 162 -12.19 -20.20 -31.31
CA GLU A 162 -11.15 -21.17 -30.96
C GLU A 162 -9.91 -20.86 -31.79
N ALA A 163 -8.84 -20.53 -31.14
CA ALA A 163 -7.52 -20.91 -31.59
C ALA A 163 -6.66 -21.18 -30.36
N ALA A 164 -6.75 -22.41 -29.87
CA ALA A 164 -5.66 -22.96 -29.08
C ALA A 164 -4.36 -22.77 -29.88
N PRO A 165 -3.25 -22.35 -29.26
CA PRO A 165 -1.98 -22.27 -29.95
C PRO A 165 -1.58 -23.71 -30.34
N SER A 166 -1.74 -24.03 -31.59
CA SER A 166 -1.23 -25.30 -32.15
C SER A 166 0.29 -25.33 -31.99
N SER A 167 0.76 -26.18 -31.12
CA SER A 167 2.18 -26.34 -30.75
C SER A 167 2.99 -27.11 -31.81
N GLY A 168 2.82 -26.77 -33.10
CA GLY A 168 3.52 -27.36 -34.21
C GLY A 168 4.26 -26.35 -35.08
N PRO A 169 5.21 -26.82 -35.91
CA PRO A 169 5.91 -25.97 -36.86
C PRO A 169 4.92 -25.38 -37.88
N TRP A 170 5.10 -24.10 -38.24
CA TRP A 170 4.25 -23.38 -39.18
C TRP A 170 5.03 -22.41 -40.04
N THR A 171 4.52 -22.10 -41.22
CA THR A 171 5.13 -21.16 -42.14
C THR A 171 4.41 -19.85 -42.10
N CYS A 172 5.15 -18.74 -41.94
CA CYS A 172 4.60 -17.41 -41.88
C CYS A 172 4.02 -16.98 -43.24
N SER A 173 2.75 -16.58 -43.24
CA SER A 173 2.08 -16.11 -44.47
C SER A 173 2.61 -14.75 -44.97
N ALA A 174 3.26 -13.99 -44.14
CA ALA A 174 3.78 -12.65 -44.49
C ALA A 174 5.18 -12.70 -45.13
N CYS A 175 6.09 -13.57 -44.62
CA CYS A 175 7.47 -13.61 -45.10
C CYS A 175 7.93 -14.99 -45.58
N GLY A 176 7.10 -16.04 -45.47
CA GLY A 176 7.45 -17.40 -45.86
C GLY A 176 8.42 -18.12 -44.91
N GLY A 177 8.80 -17.50 -43.80
CA GLY A 177 9.71 -18.10 -42.83
C GLY A 177 9.08 -19.27 -42.07
N ALA A 178 9.84 -20.39 -41.93
CA ALA A 178 9.40 -21.55 -41.18
C ALA A 178 9.67 -21.33 -39.68
N ASN A 179 8.64 -21.44 -38.83
CA ASN A 179 8.71 -21.27 -37.38
C ASN A 179 8.49 -22.63 -36.69
N SER A 180 9.24 -22.87 -35.62
CA SER A 180 9.15 -24.12 -34.89
C SER A 180 8.05 -24.14 -33.86
N ARG A 181 7.71 -22.97 -33.25
CA ARG A 181 6.69 -22.78 -32.20
C ARG A 181 6.25 -21.33 -32.17
N GLY A 182 5.24 -21.04 -31.33
CA GLY A 182 4.81 -19.67 -31.00
C GLY A 182 3.73 -19.10 -31.87
N GLY A 183 3.16 -17.99 -31.42
CA GLY A 183 2.08 -17.24 -32.09
C GLY A 183 2.57 -16.09 -32.96
N PHE A 184 3.90 -15.86 -33.02
CA PHE A 184 4.52 -14.80 -33.83
C PHE A 184 5.69 -15.36 -34.62
N CYS A 185 5.91 -14.82 -35.81
CA CYS A 185 6.99 -15.19 -36.67
C CYS A 185 8.34 -14.71 -36.13
N GLU A 186 9.31 -15.64 -35.98
CA GLU A 186 10.66 -15.32 -35.46
C GLU A 186 11.48 -14.42 -36.42
N TYR A 187 11.07 -14.33 -37.70
CA TYR A 187 11.79 -13.55 -38.72
C TYR A 187 11.21 -12.15 -38.94
N CYS A 188 9.90 -11.98 -38.93
CA CYS A 188 9.25 -10.70 -39.24
C CYS A 188 8.31 -10.17 -38.17
N GLY A 189 8.11 -10.92 -37.06
CA GLY A 189 7.25 -10.52 -35.95
C GLY A 189 5.73 -10.57 -36.25
N SER A 190 5.30 -11.02 -37.44
CA SER A 190 3.86 -11.11 -37.77
C SER A 190 3.17 -12.22 -36.98
N PRO A 191 1.92 -12.00 -36.54
CA PRO A 191 1.15 -13.04 -35.84
C PRO A 191 0.83 -14.21 -36.77
N ARG A 192 0.75 -15.41 -36.19
CA ARG A 192 0.30 -16.63 -36.87
C ARG A 192 -1.18 -16.48 -37.25
N GLN A 193 -1.50 -16.69 -38.48
CA GLN A 193 -2.87 -16.72 -39.00
C GLN A 193 -3.37 -18.14 -39.10
#